data_cb63ab2a23d4edb521350070fbcd4fec
#
_entry.id   cb63ab2a23d4edb521350070fbcd4fec
#
_cell.length_a   1.000
_cell.length_b   1.000
_cell.length_c   1.000
_cell.angle_alpha   90.00
_cell.angle_beta   90.00
_cell.angle_gamma   90.00
#
_symmetry.space_group_name_H-M   'P 1'
#
loop_
_entity.id
_entity.type
_entity.pdbx_description
1 polymer ?
#
loop_
_entity_poly.entity_id
_entity_poly.type
_entity_poly.pdbx_seq_one_letter_code
_entity_poly.pdbx_strand_id
1 'polypeptide(L)'
;MRTEVEKPGSSAKLASTVIRRRRVLVVEDHEDTRKLIMATLKLRDVDAVAVGDSDAGWEQFKIFAPDLVLLDVMMPGRWDGVGLCREIRAAVGQSVKIAFVTAKGQRDDLATGRSAQADAYIVKPFGLIKFLETVDWLLV
;
A
#
# COMPACT_ATOMS: atom_id res chain seq x y z
N MET A 1 -18.69 9.83 29.17
CA MET A 1 -18.48 10.09 29.40
C MET A 1 -18.11 10.18 29.42
N ARG A 2 -18.04 9.69 29.11
CA ARG A 2 -17.61 9.87 29.11
C ARG A 2 -17.20 9.83 29.14
N THR A 3 -17.33 9.48 29.05
CA THR A 3 -16.86 9.60 29.05
C THR A 3 -16.15 9.52 29.04
N GLU A 4 -15.89 9.18 28.91
CA GLU A 4 -15.23 9.32 28.97
C GLU A 4 -14.54 9.33 29.11
N VAL A 5 -14.62 9.17 29.30
CA VAL A 5 -14.00 9.32 29.48
C VAL A 5 -13.20 9.34 29.77
N GLU A 6 -12.96 9.23 29.98
CA GLU A 6 -12.31 9.42 30.27
C GLU A 6 -11.62 9.33 30.69
N LYS A 7 -11.42 9.21 31.17
CA LYS A 7 -10.81 8.93 31.42
C LYS A 7 -10.04 9.10 31.47
N PRO A 8 -10.19 9.28 31.73
CA PRO A 8 -9.07 10.04 31.91
C PRO A 8 -7.83 9.73 31.14
N GLY A 9 -6.77 10.33 31.19
CA GLY A 9 -5.59 10.09 30.44
C GLY A 9 -5.75 9.03 29.34
N SER A 10 -6.56 8.09 29.58
CA SER A 10 -6.93 7.10 28.59
C SER A 10 -7.74 7.68 27.44
N SER A 11 -8.46 8.77 27.67
CA SER A 11 -9.21 9.45 26.60
C SER A 11 -8.30 10.03 25.53
N ALA A 12 -7.25 10.71 25.93
CA ALA A 12 -6.31 11.30 24.99
C ALA A 12 -5.59 10.22 24.16
N LYS A 13 -5.20 9.14 24.81
CA LYS A 13 -4.57 8.01 24.14
C LYS A 13 -5.49 7.37 23.12
N LEU A 14 -6.73 7.19 23.48
CA LEU A 14 -7.72 6.61 22.57
C LEU A 14 -7.97 7.52 21.37
N ALA A 15 -8.06 8.83 21.59
CA ALA A 15 -8.25 9.78 20.50
C ALA A 15 -7.11 9.73 19.49
N SER A 16 -5.85 9.68 19.94
CA SER A 16 -4.72 9.60 19.01
C SER A 16 -4.72 8.32 18.20
N THR A 17 -5.19 7.21 18.77
CA THR A 17 -5.30 5.95 18.05
C THR A 17 -6.39 6.03 16.99
N VAL A 18 -7.53 6.61 17.32
CA VAL A 18 -8.70 6.65 16.45
C VAL A 18 -8.49 7.57 15.26
N ILE A 19 -7.82 8.70 15.45
CA ILE A 19 -7.72 9.73 14.41
C ILE A 19 -6.56 9.53 13.45
N ARG A 20 -5.69 8.53 13.68
CA ARG A 20 -4.60 8.28 12.76
C ARG A 20 -5.14 7.74 11.44
N ARG A 21 -4.88 8.46 10.37
CA ARG A 21 -5.27 8.03 9.03
C ARG A 21 -4.38 6.89 8.57
N ARG A 22 -4.96 5.99 7.77
CA ARG A 22 -4.18 4.93 7.13
C ARG A 22 -3.28 5.53 6.07
N ARG A 23 -2.09 4.96 5.92
CA ARG A 23 -1.08 5.44 4.99
C ARG A 23 -0.88 4.43 3.88
N VAL A 24 -0.92 4.92 2.64
CA VAL A 24 -0.75 4.08 1.45
C VAL A 24 0.44 4.60 0.65
N LEU A 25 1.40 3.72 0.40
CA LEU A 25 2.53 4.02 -0.49
C LEU A 25 2.27 3.37 -1.84
N VAL A 26 2.36 4.17 -2.90
CA VAL A 26 2.20 3.70 -4.28
C VAL A 26 3.54 3.75 -4.98
N VAL A 27 3.97 2.62 -5.54
CA VAL A 27 5.20 2.53 -6.31
C VAL A 27 4.83 2.07 -7.71
N GLU A 28 4.82 3.00 -8.67
CA GLU A 28 4.34 2.79 -10.02
C GLU A 28 5.10 3.69 -10.97
N ASP A 29 5.78 3.12 -11.99
CA ASP A 29 6.62 3.89 -12.89
C ASP A 29 5.85 4.63 -13.99
N HIS A 30 4.68 4.13 -14.40
CA HIS A 30 3.86 4.83 -15.39
C HIS A 30 3.15 6.02 -14.75
N GLU A 31 3.46 7.21 -15.24
CA GLU A 31 2.92 8.44 -14.66
C GLU A 31 1.40 8.47 -14.70
N ASP A 32 0.80 8.10 -15.83
CA ASP A 32 -0.65 8.13 -15.97
C ASP A 32 -1.34 7.16 -15.01
N THR A 33 -0.80 5.95 -14.89
CA THR A 33 -1.34 4.96 -13.96
C THR A 33 -1.16 5.43 -12.52
N ARG A 34 -0.01 6.01 -12.20
CA ARG A 34 0.26 6.55 -10.87
C ARG A 34 -0.74 7.64 -10.49
N LYS A 35 -1.00 8.56 -11.44
CA LYS A 35 -1.98 9.63 -11.23
C LYS A 35 -3.39 9.08 -11.04
N LEU A 36 -3.76 8.06 -11.81
CA LEU A 36 -5.07 7.43 -11.70
C LEU A 36 -5.24 6.78 -10.32
N ILE A 37 -4.23 6.05 -9.89
CA ILE A 37 -4.26 5.41 -8.57
C ILE A 37 -4.41 6.46 -7.47
N MET A 38 -3.61 7.52 -7.55
CA MET A 38 -3.66 8.58 -6.54
C MET A 38 -5.01 9.30 -6.53
N ALA A 39 -5.59 9.57 -7.70
CA ALA A 39 -6.91 10.19 -7.79
C ALA A 39 -7.98 9.27 -7.19
N THR A 40 -7.86 7.97 -7.44
CA THR A 40 -8.80 6.98 -6.92
C THR A 40 -8.71 6.89 -5.39
N LEU A 41 -7.49 6.91 -4.85
CA LEU A 41 -7.29 6.86 -3.40
C LEU A 41 -7.86 8.08 -2.68
N LYS A 42 -8.03 9.21 -3.37
CA LYS A 42 -8.68 10.39 -2.78
C LYS A 42 -10.15 10.15 -2.45
N LEU A 43 -10.74 9.09 -2.98
CA LEU A 43 -12.12 8.72 -2.63
C LEU A 43 -12.17 8.00 -1.28
N ARG A 44 -11.04 7.82 -0.64
CA ARG A 44 -10.95 7.24 0.69
C ARG A 44 -10.22 8.18 1.63
N ASP A 45 -10.42 7.98 2.91
CA ASP A 45 -9.81 8.80 3.96
C ASP A 45 -8.44 8.22 4.33
N VAL A 46 -7.50 8.34 3.39
CA VAL A 46 -6.14 7.84 3.55
C VAL A 46 -5.13 8.92 3.19
N ASP A 47 -3.94 8.81 3.76
CA ASP A 47 -2.79 9.59 3.34
C ASP A 47 -2.01 8.74 2.34
N ALA A 48 -1.74 9.27 1.17
CA ALA A 48 -1.07 8.52 0.11
C ALA A 48 0.14 9.28 -0.43
N VAL A 49 1.20 8.53 -0.71
CA VAL A 49 2.42 9.04 -1.34
C VAL A 49 2.72 8.13 -2.53
N ALA A 50 3.13 8.70 -3.65
CA ALA A 50 3.45 7.92 -4.84
C ALA A 50 4.84 8.24 -5.33
N VAL A 51 5.56 7.20 -5.77
CA VAL A 51 6.89 7.30 -6.35
C VAL A 51 6.98 6.42 -7.59
N GLY A 52 8.02 6.61 -8.40
CA GLY A 52 8.12 6.00 -9.72
C GLY A 52 9.15 4.89 -9.89
N ASP A 53 9.89 4.53 -8.85
CA ASP A 53 10.86 3.45 -8.96
C ASP A 53 11.11 2.79 -7.60
N SER A 54 11.83 1.67 -7.62
CA SER A 54 12.05 0.89 -6.41
C SER A 54 12.95 1.58 -5.39
N ASP A 55 13.91 2.37 -5.85
CA ASP A 55 14.81 3.08 -4.93
C ASP A 55 14.03 4.13 -4.13
N ALA A 56 13.23 4.94 -4.83
CA ALA A 56 12.35 5.90 -4.18
C ALA A 56 11.32 5.20 -3.31
N GLY A 57 10.81 4.05 -3.75
CA GLY A 57 9.88 3.25 -2.99
C GLY A 57 10.45 2.80 -1.65
N TRP A 58 11.67 2.30 -1.67
CA TRP A 58 12.34 1.85 -0.45
C TRP A 58 12.59 3.02 0.52
N GLU A 59 13.07 4.16 -0.01
CA GLU A 59 13.31 5.33 0.82
C GLU A 59 12.02 5.86 1.44
N GLN A 60 10.95 5.93 0.66
CA GLN A 60 9.65 6.37 1.19
C GLN A 60 9.07 5.37 2.18
N PHE A 61 9.24 4.09 1.92
CA PHE A 61 8.77 3.07 2.86
C PHE A 61 9.35 3.31 4.26
N LYS A 62 10.64 3.59 4.34
CA LYS A 62 11.31 3.78 5.63
C LYS A 62 10.83 5.05 6.36
N ILE A 63 10.53 6.09 5.59
CA ILE A 63 10.14 7.40 6.15
C ILE A 63 8.66 7.46 6.46
N PHE A 64 7.84 7.00 5.51
CA PHE A 64 6.39 7.17 5.56
C PHE A 64 5.70 6.17 6.48
N ALA A 65 6.29 5.02 6.70
CA ALA A 65 5.73 3.93 7.50
C ALA A 65 4.30 3.58 7.06
N PRO A 66 4.13 3.10 5.82
CA PRO A 66 2.78 2.83 5.29
C PRO A 66 2.11 1.63 5.95
N ASP A 67 0.79 1.62 5.91
CA ASP A 67 -0.02 0.46 6.29
C ASP A 67 -0.23 -0.47 5.09
N LEU A 68 -0.24 0.11 3.89
CA LEU A 68 -0.43 -0.62 2.63
C LEU A 68 0.55 -0.10 1.60
N VAL A 69 1.16 -1.02 0.84
CA VAL A 69 2.01 -0.67 -0.30
C VAL A 69 1.39 -1.27 -1.55
N LEU A 70 1.15 -0.43 -2.55
CA LEU A 70 0.69 -0.85 -3.88
C LEU A 70 1.88 -0.81 -4.81
N LEU A 71 2.28 -1.97 -5.33
CA LEU A 71 3.51 -2.14 -6.11
C LEU A 71 3.22 -2.59 -7.53
N ASP A 72 3.75 -1.87 -8.51
CA ASP A 72 3.85 -2.40 -9.86
C ASP A 72 4.93 -3.49 -9.86
N VAL A 73 4.68 -4.60 -10.54
CA VAL A 73 5.66 -5.67 -10.66
C VAL A 73 6.84 -5.24 -11.53
N MET A 74 6.54 -4.63 -12.68
CA MET A 74 7.55 -4.24 -13.67
C MET A 74 7.87 -2.77 -13.53
N MET A 75 8.97 -2.44 -12.87
CA MET A 75 9.39 -1.06 -12.72
C MET A 75 10.91 -0.98 -12.63
N PRO A 76 11.49 0.19 -12.99
CA PRO A 76 12.93 0.39 -12.92
C PRO A 76 13.40 0.60 -11.49
N GLY A 77 14.72 0.59 -11.34
CA GLY A 77 15.37 0.82 -10.08
C GLY A 77 16.21 -0.37 -9.67
N ARG A 78 16.68 -0.32 -8.45
CA ARG A 78 17.56 -1.35 -7.88
C ARG A 78 16.88 -2.72 -7.85
N TRP A 79 15.57 -2.72 -7.60
CA TRP A 79 14.75 -3.93 -7.63
C TRP A 79 13.56 -3.70 -8.54
N ASP A 80 12.95 -4.78 -9.02
CA ASP A 80 11.59 -4.71 -9.55
C ASP A 80 10.60 -4.77 -8.37
N GLY A 81 9.30 -4.81 -8.66
CA GLY A 81 8.29 -4.83 -7.61
C GLY A 81 8.39 -6.05 -6.71
N VAL A 82 8.72 -7.21 -7.28
CA VAL A 82 8.85 -8.44 -6.49
C VAL A 82 10.04 -8.32 -5.54
N GLY A 83 11.17 -7.80 -6.02
CA GLY A 83 12.35 -7.60 -5.19
C GLY A 83 12.09 -6.63 -4.05
N LEU A 84 11.41 -5.52 -4.34
CA LEU A 84 11.05 -4.56 -3.29
C LEU A 84 10.11 -5.18 -2.26
N CYS A 85 9.14 -5.99 -2.71
CA CYS A 85 8.26 -6.69 -1.79
C CYS A 85 9.04 -7.59 -0.84
N ARG A 86 10.03 -8.33 -1.37
CA ARG A 86 10.88 -9.19 -0.53
C ARG A 86 11.68 -8.39 0.49
N GLU A 87 12.19 -7.21 0.08
CA GLU A 87 12.93 -6.35 1.01
C GLU A 87 12.03 -5.84 2.13
N ILE A 88 10.81 -5.44 1.80
CA ILE A 88 9.85 -4.98 2.80
C ILE A 88 9.51 -6.12 3.77
N ARG A 89 9.25 -7.32 3.23
CA ARG A 89 8.94 -8.48 4.09
C ARG A 89 10.10 -8.85 5.00
N ALA A 90 11.33 -8.76 4.50
CA ALA A 90 12.50 -9.03 5.32
C ALA A 90 12.62 -8.03 6.47
N ALA A 91 12.22 -6.78 6.24
CA ALA A 91 12.33 -5.72 7.24
C ALA A 91 11.21 -5.77 8.29
N VAL A 92 9.96 -6.02 7.87
CA VAL A 92 8.79 -5.85 8.75
C VAL A 92 7.84 -7.05 8.77
N GLY A 93 8.12 -8.11 8.01
CA GLY A 93 7.26 -9.29 7.97
C GLY A 93 5.87 -8.97 7.44
N GLN A 94 4.84 -9.41 8.12
CA GLN A 94 3.45 -9.25 7.71
C GLN A 94 2.78 -8.02 8.29
N SER A 95 3.52 -7.14 8.95
CA SER A 95 2.93 -5.97 9.61
C SER A 95 2.43 -4.92 8.63
N VAL A 96 2.86 -4.96 7.36
CA VAL A 96 2.42 -4.09 6.30
C VAL A 96 1.72 -4.93 5.24
N LYS A 97 0.59 -4.45 4.73
CA LYS A 97 -0.10 -5.12 3.63
C LYS A 97 0.55 -4.71 2.31
N ILE A 98 0.67 -5.66 1.39
CA ILE A 98 1.26 -5.41 0.06
C ILE A 98 0.35 -5.99 -1.00
N ALA A 99 0.01 -5.17 -1.99
CA ALA A 99 -0.72 -5.61 -3.17
C ALA A 99 0.08 -5.27 -4.42
N PHE A 100 0.20 -6.24 -5.32
CA PHE A 100 0.77 -5.98 -6.64
C PHE A 100 -0.30 -5.41 -7.57
N VAL A 101 0.07 -4.42 -8.36
CA VAL A 101 -0.75 -3.90 -9.46
C VAL A 101 -0.04 -4.33 -10.74
N THR A 102 -0.58 -5.29 -11.46
CA THR A 102 0.15 -5.99 -12.52
C THR A 102 -0.67 -6.11 -13.79
N ALA A 103 0.01 -6.20 -14.94
CA ALA A 103 -0.64 -6.34 -16.22
C ALA A 103 -1.26 -7.73 -16.37
N LYS A 104 -2.38 -7.77 -17.09
CA LYS A 104 -3.07 -9.02 -17.38
C LYS A 104 -2.16 -9.98 -18.15
N GLY A 105 -2.20 -11.25 -17.77
CA GLY A 105 -1.45 -12.30 -18.48
C GLY A 105 -0.07 -12.60 -17.95
N GLN A 106 0.37 -11.92 -16.89
CA GLN A 106 1.69 -12.16 -16.32
C GLN A 106 1.62 -13.24 -15.23
N ARG A 107 1.42 -14.47 -15.64
CA ARG A 107 1.28 -15.61 -14.74
C ARG A 107 2.52 -15.85 -13.89
N ASP A 108 3.69 -15.74 -14.50
CA ASP A 108 4.96 -15.97 -13.80
C ASP A 108 5.15 -14.93 -12.72
N ASP A 109 4.76 -13.67 -13.01
CA ASP A 109 4.84 -12.60 -12.04
C ASP A 109 3.90 -12.85 -10.85
N LEU A 110 2.70 -13.38 -11.10
CA LEU A 110 1.77 -13.72 -10.03
C LEU A 110 2.32 -14.83 -9.14
N ALA A 111 2.91 -15.87 -9.73
CA ALA A 111 3.50 -16.96 -8.97
C ALA A 111 4.69 -16.46 -8.15
N THR A 112 5.54 -15.62 -8.74
CA THR A 112 6.69 -15.02 -8.06
C THR A 112 6.23 -14.08 -6.95
N GLY A 113 5.15 -13.32 -7.20
CA GLY A 113 4.57 -12.44 -6.20
C GLY A 113 4.04 -13.20 -4.99
N ARG A 114 3.41 -14.36 -5.22
CA ARG A 114 2.97 -15.22 -4.11
C ARG A 114 4.15 -15.70 -3.28
N SER A 115 5.25 -16.09 -3.94
CA SER A 115 6.45 -16.51 -3.22
C SER A 115 7.09 -15.34 -2.46
N ALA A 116 6.85 -14.10 -2.88
CA ALA A 116 7.29 -12.91 -2.18
C ALA A 116 6.32 -12.49 -1.06
N GLN A 117 5.23 -13.24 -0.88
CA GLN A 117 4.26 -13.04 0.20
C GLN A 117 3.44 -11.76 0.06
N ALA A 118 2.96 -11.47 -1.14
CA ALA A 118 2.00 -10.40 -1.35
C ALA A 118 0.63 -10.81 -0.81
N ASP A 119 -0.13 -9.83 -0.33
CA ASP A 119 -1.47 -10.08 0.22
C ASP A 119 -2.56 -10.07 -0.84
N ALA A 120 -2.34 -9.39 -1.96
CA ALA A 120 -3.35 -9.28 -3.00
C ALA A 120 -2.73 -8.92 -4.34
N TYR A 121 -3.52 -9.08 -5.40
CA TYR A 121 -3.14 -8.74 -6.77
C TYR A 121 -4.28 -7.94 -7.40
N ILE A 122 -3.92 -6.83 -8.03
CA ILE A 122 -4.87 -6.00 -8.77
C ILE A 122 -4.39 -6.03 -10.22
N VAL A 123 -5.22 -6.55 -11.12
CA VAL A 123 -4.85 -6.73 -12.52
C VAL A 123 -5.22 -5.49 -13.32
N LYS A 124 -4.28 -4.97 -14.10
CA LYS A 124 -4.51 -3.85 -15.01
C LYS A 124 -5.12 -4.34 -16.32
N PRO A 125 -6.06 -3.61 -16.92
CA PRO A 125 -6.72 -2.43 -16.39
C PRO A 125 -7.72 -2.82 -15.29
N PHE A 126 -7.78 -2.02 -14.24
CA PHE A 126 -8.67 -2.31 -13.11
C PHE A 126 -9.88 -1.37 -13.13
N GLY A 127 -11.01 -1.88 -12.64
CA GLY A 127 -12.19 -1.07 -12.42
C GLY A 127 -12.08 -0.31 -11.12
N LEU A 128 -12.65 0.88 -11.08
CA LEU A 128 -12.60 1.75 -9.92
C LEU A 128 -13.15 1.08 -8.66
N ILE A 129 -14.31 0.47 -8.77
CA ILE A 129 -15.00 -0.14 -7.63
C ILE A 129 -14.19 -1.32 -7.10
N LYS A 130 -13.71 -2.19 -8.00
CA LYS A 130 -12.92 -3.36 -7.61
C LYS A 130 -11.62 -2.95 -6.92
N PHE A 131 -10.96 -1.91 -7.44
CA PHE A 131 -9.75 -1.38 -6.84
C PHE A 131 -10.03 -0.90 -5.41
N LEU A 132 -11.07 -0.10 -5.23
CA LEU A 132 -11.40 0.43 -3.91
C LEU A 132 -11.83 -0.65 -2.94
N GLU A 133 -12.57 -1.64 -3.40
CA GLU A 133 -12.94 -2.78 -2.54
C GLU A 133 -11.71 -3.52 -2.04
N THR A 134 -10.72 -3.71 -2.91
CA THR A 134 -9.47 -4.38 -2.53
C THR A 134 -8.71 -3.56 -1.50
N VAL A 135 -8.59 -2.25 -1.73
CA VAL A 135 -7.94 -1.34 -0.78
C VAL A 135 -8.66 -1.38 0.58
N ASP A 136 -9.99 -1.31 0.56
CA ASP A 136 -10.78 -1.34 1.79
C ASP A 136 -10.52 -2.62 2.57
N TRP A 137 -10.50 -3.75 1.87
CA TRP A 137 -10.25 -5.06 2.48
C TRP A 137 -8.86 -5.13 3.11
N LEU A 138 -7.84 -4.59 2.42
CA LEU A 138 -6.46 -4.62 2.90
C LEU A 138 -6.24 -3.70 4.10
N LEU A 139 -7.05 -2.66 4.24
CA LEU A 139 -6.89 -1.65 5.31
C LEU A 139 -7.79 -1.90 6.51
N VAL A 140 -8.52 -2.98 6.51
CA VAL A 140 -9.40 -3.32 7.64
C VAL A 140 -8.61 -3.56 8.94
#